data_68346e1a1abc9850fac49eadce8da5e2
#
_entry.id   68346e1a1abc9850fac49eadce8da5e2
#
_cell.length_a   1.000
_cell.length_b   1.000
_cell.length_c   1.000
_cell.angle_alpha   90.00
_cell.angle_beta   90.00
_cell.angle_gamma   90.00
#
_symmetry.space_group_name_H-M   'P 1'
#
loop_
_entity.id
_entity.type
_entity.pdbx_description
1 polymer ?
#
loop_
_entity_poly.entity_id
_entity_poly.type
_entity_poly.pdbx_seq_one_letter_code
_entity_poly.pdbx_strand_id
1 'polypeptide(L)'
;ITKESKYLERNIKYTQKAYGLENVDTKFFPANNDLTKKDIVKNEPTISNIRINDYMPTEKFYNQTQSIRQYYKFNDVDVDRYNINGEYTQTFLSPREIDESKINQTWLNKHLKYTHGYGVTLSRVNAVTASGQPSMIVKNIPSESSAPEVQVKRPQIYYGELTNDYAVTGTKEDEFDYPDGDSNKY
;
A
#
# COMPACT_ATOMS: atom_id res chain seq x y z
N ILE A 1 -32.08 -29.89 -1.54
CA ILE A 1 -31.71 -28.84 -2.52
C ILE A 1 -32.91 -28.54 -3.43
N THR A 2 -33.59 -29.51 -4.01
CA THR A 2 -34.67 -29.29 -4.99
C THR A 2 -35.85 -28.48 -4.42
N LYS A 3 -36.25 -28.73 -3.16
CA LYS A 3 -37.31 -27.96 -2.49
C LYS A 3 -36.95 -26.53 -2.17
N GLU A 4 -35.64 -26.24 -1.98
CA GLU A 4 -35.12 -24.95 -1.62
C GLU A 4 -34.65 -24.10 -2.85
N SER A 5 -34.67 -24.67 -4.04
CA SER A 5 -34.12 -24.08 -5.27
C SER A 5 -34.63 -22.66 -5.53
N LYS A 6 -35.95 -22.43 -5.40
CA LYS A 6 -36.56 -21.12 -5.61
C LYS A 6 -36.13 -20.06 -4.58
N TYR A 7 -35.88 -20.50 -3.36
CA TYR A 7 -35.40 -19.58 -2.30
C TYR A 7 -33.93 -19.25 -2.50
N LEU A 8 -33.10 -20.22 -2.88
CA LEU A 8 -31.71 -20.03 -3.22
C LEU A 8 -31.54 -19.08 -4.41
N GLU A 9 -32.34 -19.27 -5.47
CA GLU A 9 -32.33 -18.38 -6.64
C GLU A 9 -32.65 -16.92 -6.26
N ARG A 10 -33.66 -16.71 -5.44
CA ARG A 10 -34.02 -15.39 -4.92
C ARG A 10 -32.92 -14.79 -4.07
N ASN A 11 -32.34 -15.55 -3.16
CA ASN A 11 -31.24 -15.08 -2.32
C ASN A 11 -30.04 -14.67 -3.16
N ILE A 12 -29.63 -15.48 -4.14
CA ILE A 12 -28.53 -15.14 -5.07
C ILE A 12 -28.85 -13.84 -5.80
N LYS A 13 -30.02 -13.72 -6.40
CA LYS A 13 -30.43 -12.55 -7.14
C LYS A 13 -30.41 -11.28 -6.28
N TYR A 14 -31.00 -11.31 -5.10
CA TYR A 14 -31.04 -10.13 -4.23
C TYR A 14 -29.68 -9.79 -3.62
N THR A 15 -28.84 -10.79 -3.35
CA THR A 15 -27.46 -10.57 -2.93
C THR A 15 -26.66 -9.89 -4.04
N GLN A 16 -26.73 -10.38 -5.26
CA GLN A 16 -26.08 -9.75 -6.41
C GLN A 16 -26.53 -8.28 -6.59
N LYS A 17 -27.85 -8.04 -6.45
CA LYS A 17 -28.40 -6.68 -6.50
C LYS A 17 -27.85 -5.78 -5.40
N ALA A 18 -27.83 -6.28 -4.16
CA ALA A 18 -27.34 -5.51 -3.02
C ALA A 18 -25.86 -5.11 -3.15
N TYR A 19 -25.06 -5.93 -3.82
CA TYR A 19 -23.64 -5.66 -4.08
C TYR A 19 -23.37 -4.99 -5.45
N GLY A 20 -24.39 -4.63 -6.19
CA GLY A 20 -24.25 -3.97 -7.52
C GLY A 20 -23.67 -4.90 -8.60
N LEU A 21 -23.79 -6.21 -8.45
CA LEU A 21 -23.24 -7.20 -9.40
C LEU A 21 -24.20 -7.56 -10.55
N GLU A 22 -25.35 -6.89 -10.67
CA GLU A 22 -26.33 -7.14 -11.72
C GLU A 22 -25.80 -6.86 -13.14
N ASN A 23 -24.83 -5.94 -13.24
CA ASN A 23 -24.27 -5.49 -14.51
C ASN A 23 -22.90 -6.14 -14.81
N VAL A 24 -22.53 -7.17 -14.09
CA VAL A 24 -21.26 -7.90 -14.36
C VAL A 24 -21.44 -8.78 -15.58
N ASP A 25 -20.69 -8.47 -16.63
CA ASP A 25 -20.65 -9.27 -17.87
C ASP A 25 -19.74 -10.49 -17.66
N THR A 26 -20.35 -11.68 -17.59
CA THR A 26 -19.65 -12.94 -17.41
C THR A 26 -19.22 -13.50 -18.74
N LYS A 27 -17.90 -13.64 -18.96
CA LYS A 27 -17.32 -14.24 -20.14
C LYS A 27 -16.64 -15.56 -19.81
N PHE A 28 -16.85 -16.55 -20.68
CA PHE A 28 -16.14 -17.80 -20.58
C PHE A 28 -14.68 -17.59 -21.05
N PHE A 29 -13.72 -17.93 -20.18
CA PHE A 29 -12.30 -17.91 -20.52
C PHE A 29 -11.78 -19.35 -20.57
N PRO A 30 -11.48 -19.89 -21.78
CA PRO A 30 -10.97 -21.25 -21.90
C PRO A 30 -9.52 -21.32 -21.37
N ALA A 31 -9.31 -22.12 -20.33
CA ALA A 31 -7.97 -22.38 -19.78
C ALA A 31 -7.31 -23.52 -20.55
N ASN A 32 -6.93 -23.28 -21.78
CA ASN A 32 -6.25 -24.25 -22.63
C ASN A 32 -4.76 -24.29 -22.28
N ASN A 33 -4.13 -25.47 -22.34
CA ASN A 33 -2.69 -25.64 -22.14
C ASN A 33 -1.92 -25.53 -23.47
N ASP A 34 -2.29 -24.56 -24.30
CA ASP A 34 -1.73 -24.34 -25.66
C ASP A 34 -0.87 -23.07 -25.73
N LEU A 35 -0.28 -22.66 -24.60
CA LEU A 35 0.56 -21.48 -24.50
C LEU A 35 1.76 -21.56 -25.45
N THR A 36 1.88 -20.59 -26.33
CA THR A 36 2.99 -20.49 -27.29
C THR A 36 3.98 -19.40 -26.90
N LYS A 37 5.20 -19.45 -27.49
CA LYS A 37 6.18 -18.34 -27.31
C LYS A 37 5.61 -16.98 -27.75
N LYS A 38 4.75 -16.97 -28.79
CA LYS A 38 4.09 -15.73 -29.25
C LYS A 38 3.15 -15.14 -28.20
N ASP A 39 2.45 -16.01 -27.47
CA ASP A 39 1.56 -15.56 -26.39
C ASP A 39 2.34 -14.98 -25.21
N ILE A 40 3.49 -15.57 -24.87
CA ILE A 40 4.40 -15.04 -23.84
C ILE A 40 4.88 -13.63 -24.24
N VAL A 41 5.37 -13.46 -25.47
CA VAL A 41 5.85 -12.15 -25.95
C VAL A 41 4.71 -11.13 -26.00
N LYS A 42 3.50 -11.53 -26.41
CA LYS A 42 2.32 -10.65 -26.45
C LYS A 42 1.89 -10.19 -25.05
N ASN A 43 2.12 -11.01 -24.03
CA ASN A 43 1.78 -10.74 -22.65
C ASN A 43 3.00 -10.32 -21.80
N GLU A 44 4.03 -9.77 -22.44
CA GLU A 44 5.25 -9.34 -21.79
C GLU A 44 5.00 -8.46 -20.55
N PRO A 45 4.09 -7.43 -20.54
CA PRO A 45 3.81 -6.64 -19.36
C PRO A 45 3.28 -7.45 -18.16
N THR A 46 2.61 -8.57 -18.40
CA THR A 46 2.19 -9.48 -17.33
C THR A 46 3.35 -10.32 -16.84
N ILE A 47 4.14 -10.85 -17.77
CA ILE A 47 5.28 -11.73 -17.47
C ILE A 47 6.37 -10.96 -16.71
N SER A 48 6.70 -9.76 -17.15
CA SER A 48 7.71 -8.90 -16.50
C SER A 48 7.31 -8.45 -15.09
N ASN A 49 6.02 -8.47 -14.77
CA ASN A 49 5.50 -8.09 -13.46
C ASN A 49 5.09 -9.28 -12.58
N ILE A 50 5.49 -10.51 -12.93
CA ILE A 50 5.29 -11.66 -12.04
C ILE A 50 6.00 -11.40 -10.70
N ARG A 51 5.24 -11.48 -9.61
CA ARG A 51 5.77 -11.26 -8.28
C ARG A 51 6.75 -12.37 -7.88
N ILE A 52 7.92 -11.99 -7.42
CA ILE A 52 8.92 -12.87 -6.79
C ILE A 52 9.03 -12.60 -5.29
N ASN A 53 8.59 -11.41 -4.84
CA ASN A 53 8.46 -11.05 -3.43
C ASN A 53 7.05 -11.32 -2.94
N ASP A 54 6.93 -11.70 -1.67
CA ASP A 54 5.65 -11.79 -0.99
C ASP A 54 5.41 -10.55 -0.12
N TYR A 55 4.14 -10.18 0.09
CA TYR A 55 3.75 -8.99 0.86
C TYR A 55 4.13 -9.12 2.35
N MET A 56 3.95 -10.27 2.98
CA MET A 56 4.26 -10.46 4.41
C MET A 56 5.76 -10.28 4.75
N PRO A 57 6.71 -10.90 4.05
CA PRO A 57 8.12 -10.60 4.23
C PRO A 57 8.48 -9.15 3.90
N THR A 58 7.83 -8.54 2.91
CA THR A 58 8.05 -7.14 2.51
C THR A 58 7.60 -6.18 3.61
N GLU A 59 6.42 -6.38 4.20
CA GLU A 59 5.94 -5.61 5.35
C GLU A 59 6.93 -5.69 6.54
N LYS A 60 7.40 -6.89 6.88
CA LYS A 60 8.40 -7.07 7.92
C LYS A 60 9.69 -6.31 7.61
N PHE A 61 10.15 -6.36 6.37
CA PHE A 61 11.32 -5.63 5.92
C PHE A 61 11.12 -4.12 6.05
N TYR A 62 9.96 -3.58 5.65
CA TYR A 62 9.63 -2.16 5.80
C TYR A 62 9.62 -1.75 7.27
N ASN A 63 8.97 -2.51 8.12
CA ASN A 63 8.93 -2.26 9.56
C ASN A 63 10.31 -2.33 10.21
N GLN A 64 11.20 -3.21 9.76
CA GLN A 64 12.57 -3.33 10.29
C GLN A 64 13.51 -2.21 9.83
N THR A 65 13.37 -1.74 8.58
CA THR A 65 14.37 -0.87 7.96
C THR A 65 13.88 0.55 7.71
N GLN A 66 12.58 0.76 7.58
CA GLN A 66 11.99 2.03 7.16
C GLN A 66 11.08 2.68 8.22
N SER A 67 10.80 2.02 9.36
CA SER A 67 10.07 2.66 10.46
C SER A 67 10.86 3.81 11.08
N ILE A 68 12.20 3.63 11.25
CA ILE A 68 13.15 4.66 11.73
C ILE A 68 12.93 5.02 13.21
N ARG A 69 11.68 5.15 13.65
CA ARG A 69 11.29 5.36 15.06
C ARG A 69 10.22 4.35 15.45
N GLN A 70 10.16 3.99 16.72
CA GLN A 70 9.24 2.96 17.23
C GLN A 70 7.75 3.32 17.12
N TYR A 71 7.42 4.59 16.97
CA TYR A 71 6.05 5.05 16.78
C TYR A 71 5.60 5.07 15.32
N TYR A 72 6.50 4.81 14.37
CA TYR A 72 6.11 4.60 12.98
C TYR A 72 5.88 3.12 12.70
N LYS A 73 4.85 2.86 11.94
CA LYS A 73 4.46 1.51 11.53
C LYS A 73 3.98 1.49 10.09
N PHE A 74 4.31 0.43 9.39
CA PHE A 74 3.69 0.01 8.14
C PHE A 74 2.67 -1.07 8.49
N ASN A 75 1.38 -0.76 8.36
CA ASN A 75 0.31 -1.65 8.81
C ASN A 75 0.00 -2.74 7.80
N ASP A 76 0.04 -2.40 6.54
CA ASP A 76 -0.19 -3.31 5.42
C ASP A 76 0.70 -2.95 4.23
N VAL A 77 0.73 -3.82 3.22
CA VAL A 77 1.46 -3.63 1.97
C VAL A 77 0.53 -3.90 0.80
N ASP A 78 0.16 -2.84 0.11
CA ASP A 78 -0.68 -2.89 -1.07
C ASP A 78 0.11 -3.10 -2.35
N VAL A 79 -0.59 -3.55 -3.38
CA VAL A 79 -0.05 -3.67 -4.74
C VAL A 79 -0.58 -2.54 -5.60
N ASP A 80 0.31 -1.72 -6.12
CA ASP A 80 -0.03 -0.63 -7.03
C ASP A 80 0.82 -0.69 -8.31
N ARG A 81 0.58 0.21 -9.25
CA ARG A 81 1.17 0.20 -10.58
C ARG A 81 1.57 1.60 -11.01
N TYR A 82 2.80 1.72 -11.49
CA TYR A 82 3.37 2.98 -11.96
C TYR A 82 4.05 2.79 -13.31
N ASN A 83 4.09 3.85 -14.11
CA ASN A 83 4.95 3.89 -15.28
C ASN A 83 6.29 4.48 -14.86
N ILE A 84 7.33 3.65 -14.81
CA ILE A 84 8.67 4.02 -14.36
C ILE A 84 9.65 3.79 -15.49
N ASN A 85 10.33 4.84 -15.93
CA ASN A 85 11.23 4.83 -17.09
C ASN A 85 10.55 4.30 -18.37
N GLY A 86 9.26 4.57 -18.55
CA GLY A 86 8.48 4.09 -19.68
C GLY A 86 8.01 2.64 -19.59
N GLU A 87 8.30 1.95 -18.48
CA GLU A 87 7.89 0.57 -18.23
C GLU A 87 6.74 0.51 -17.23
N TYR A 88 5.71 -0.27 -17.55
CA TYR A 88 4.62 -0.60 -16.65
C TYR A 88 5.14 -1.49 -15.52
N THR A 89 5.25 -0.94 -14.32
CA THR A 89 5.88 -1.58 -13.18
C THR A 89 4.87 -1.80 -12.05
N GLN A 90 4.71 -3.04 -11.63
CA GLN A 90 3.95 -3.39 -10.43
C GLN A 90 4.85 -3.23 -9.19
N THR A 91 4.30 -2.64 -8.15
CA THR A 91 5.03 -2.29 -6.94
C THR A 91 4.27 -2.70 -5.69
N PHE A 92 5.00 -2.88 -4.60
CA PHE A 92 4.47 -2.84 -3.26
C PHE A 92 4.54 -1.42 -2.71
N LEU A 93 3.45 -0.96 -2.13
CA LEU A 93 3.29 0.36 -1.52
C LEU A 93 2.81 0.20 -0.08
N SER A 94 3.37 0.97 0.83
CA SER A 94 2.86 1.06 2.20
C SER A 94 3.08 2.48 2.76
N PRO A 95 2.07 3.09 3.39
CA PRO A 95 2.20 4.36 4.09
C PRO A 95 2.91 4.15 5.43
N ARG A 96 3.75 5.13 5.82
CA ARG A 96 4.35 5.15 7.16
C ARG A 96 3.42 5.91 8.10
N GLU A 97 2.68 5.18 8.92
CA GLU A 97 1.67 5.73 9.82
C GLU A 97 2.18 5.84 11.26
N ILE A 98 1.51 6.64 12.07
CA ILE A 98 1.75 6.71 13.51
C ILE A 98 0.99 5.58 14.21
N ASP A 99 1.71 4.75 14.94
CA ASP A 99 1.13 3.86 15.95
C ASP A 99 0.94 4.67 17.24
N GLU A 100 -0.27 5.16 17.45
CA GLU A 100 -0.62 5.98 18.61
C GLU A 100 -0.32 5.30 19.96
N SER A 101 -0.30 3.97 20.00
CA SER A 101 0.05 3.23 21.21
C SER A 101 1.50 3.41 21.64
N LYS A 102 2.36 3.90 20.74
CA LYS A 102 3.81 4.08 20.94
C LYS A 102 4.23 5.52 21.21
N ILE A 103 3.30 6.48 21.19
CA ILE A 103 3.55 7.85 21.60
C ILE A 103 3.12 8.07 23.06
N ASN A 104 3.57 9.17 23.66
CA ASN A 104 3.06 9.58 24.99
C ASN A 104 1.57 9.93 24.89
N GLN A 105 0.74 9.28 25.68
CA GLN A 105 -0.73 9.26 25.64
C GLN A 105 -1.40 10.53 26.16
N THR A 106 -0.74 11.69 26.13
CA THR A 106 -1.39 12.96 26.43
C THR A 106 -2.34 13.38 25.32
N TRP A 107 -3.43 14.05 25.67
CA TRP A 107 -4.38 14.59 24.70
C TRP A 107 -3.69 15.50 23.66
N LEU A 108 -2.77 16.36 24.11
CA LEU A 108 -1.99 17.24 23.24
C LEU A 108 -1.19 16.44 22.17
N ASN A 109 -0.47 15.40 22.61
CA ASN A 109 0.32 14.60 21.69
C ASN A 109 -0.55 13.89 20.64
N LYS A 110 -1.67 13.31 21.07
CA LYS A 110 -2.55 12.54 20.18
C LYS A 110 -3.28 13.40 19.16
N HIS A 111 -3.71 14.60 19.56
CA HIS A 111 -4.63 15.39 18.75
C HIS A 111 -4.02 16.64 18.11
N LEU A 112 -2.91 17.16 18.63
CA LEU A 112 -2.29 18.39 18.14
C LEU A 112 -0.87 18.17 17.58
N LYS A 113 -0.12 17.20 18.09
CA LYS A 113 1.30 17.05 17.77
C LYS A 113 1.58 15.92 16.81
N TYR A 114 1.19 14.70 17.12
CA TYR A 114 1.40 13.51 16.27
C TYR A 114 0.14 13.25 15.43
N THR A 115 -0.27 14.24 14.67
CA THR A 115 -1.53 14.28 13.92
C THR A 115 -1.52 13.45 12.63
N HIS A 116 -0.32 13.11 12.12
CA HIS A 116 -0.19 12.44 10.83
C HIS A 116 1.06 11.55 10.77
N GLY A 117 0.99 10.52 9.96
CA GLY A 117 2.15 9.76 9.49
C GLY A 117 2.95 10.52 8.46
N TYR A 118 4.11 9.99 8.03
CA TYR A 118 4.99 10.71 7.12
C TYR A 118 5.65 9.82 6.07
N GLY A 119 5.31 10.09 4.82
CA GLY A 119 5.88 9.43 3.66
C GLY A 119 5.36 8.02 3.42
N VAL A 120 5.76 7.49 2.29
CA VAL A 120 5.43 6.14 1.85
C VAL A 120 6.71 5.39 1.49
N THR A 121 6.61 4.08 1.47
CA THR A 121 7.67 3.19 1.00
C THR A 121 7.16 2.44 -0.23
N LEU A 122 7.98 2.37 -1.26
CA LEU A 122 7.65 1.73 -2.53
C LEU A 122 8.79 0.81 -2.96
N SER A 123 8.50 -0.44 -3.29
CA SER A 123 9.47 -1.37 -3.87
C SER A 123 8.89 -2.13 -5.05
N ARG A 124 9.78 -2.69 -5.90
CA ARG A 124 9.35 -3.56 -7.01
C ARG A 124 8.88 -4.92 -6.49
N VAL A 125 7.81 -5.48 -7.05
CA VAL A 125 7.32 -6.82 -6.68
C VAL A 125 8.18 -7.94 -7.28
N ASN A 126 8.93 -7.65 -8.33
CA ASN A 126 9.66 -8.60 -9.18
C ASN A 126 11.18 -8.40 -9.16
N ALA A 127 11.70 -7.61 -8.23
CA ALA A 127 13.13 -7.35 -8.14
C ALA A 127 13.62 -7.33 -6.70
N VAL A 128 14.84 -7.84 -6.53
CA VAL A 128 15.57 -7.83 -5.26
C VAL A 128 16.98 -7.27 -5.46
N THR A 129 17.57 -6.79 -4.38
CA THR A 129 18.99 -6.42 -4.33
C THR A 129 19.88 -7.65 -4.37
N ALA A 130 21.21 -7.47 -4.51
CA ALA A 130 22.17 -8.56 -4.45
C ALA A 130 22.13 -9.34 -3.12
N SER A 131 21.64 -8.71 -2.04
CA SER A 131 21.44 -9.34 -0.71
C SER A 131 20.06 -9.98 -0.54
N GLY A 132 19.24 -10.06 -1.60
CA GLY A 132 17.90 -10.65 -1.56
C GLY A 132 16.81 -9.77 -0.92
N GLN A 133 17.10 -8.51 -0.64
CA GLN A 133 16.14 -7.57 -0.07
C GLN A 133 15.28 -6.91 -1.15
N PRO A 134 14.05 -6.42 -0.85
CA PRO A 134 13.22 -5.70 -1.80
C PRO A 134 13.96 -4.54 -2.48
N SER A 135 13.82 -4.42 -3.80
CA SER A 135 14.39 -3.31 -4.57
C SER A 135 13.55 -2.06 -4.39
N MET A 136 14.04 -1.14 -3.54
CA MET A 136 13.33 0.07 -3.14
C MET A 136 13.34 1.13 -4.23
N ILE A 137 12.17 1.74 -4.49
CA ILE A 137 11.99 2.90 -5.36
C ILE A 137 11.84 4.17 -4.51
N VAL A 138 10.98 4.13 -3.48
CA VAL A 138 10.81 5.20 -2.49
C VAL A 138 11.16 4.66 -1.12
N LYS A 139 11.99 5.38 -0.38
CA LYS A 139 12.51 5.00 0.94
C LYS A 139 12.86 6.23 1.77
N ASN A 140 13.32 6.00 3.00
CA ASN A 140 13.85 6.98 3.95
C ASN A 140 12.83 8.00 4.48
N ILE A 141 13.32 8.87 5.35
CA ILE A 141 12.62 10.03 5.89
C ILE A 141 13.61 11.21 5.99
N PRO A 142 13.37 12.31 5.31
CA PRO A 142 12.29 12.55 4.34
C PRO A 142 12.34 11.57 3.15
N SER A 143 11.20 11.41 2.47
CA SER A 143 11.08 10.42 1.38
C SER A 143 12.01 10.74 0.20
N GLU A 144 12.80 9.77 -0.20
CA GLU A 144 13.69 9.81 -1.36
C GLU A 144 13.18 8.85 -2.42
N SER A 145 13.08 9.30 -3.67
CA SER A 145 12.71 8.45 -4.80
C SER A 145 13.85 8.30 -5.79
N SER A 146 14.11 7.07 -6.22
CA SER A 146 15.03 6.75 -7.31
C SER A 146 14.39 6.91 -8.70
N ALA A 147 13.07 7.14 -8.78
CA ALA A 147 12.30 7.31 -10.01
C ALA A 147 11.71 8.73 -10.06
N PRO A 148 12.07 9.57 -11.05
CA PRO A 148 11.53 10.93 -11.16
C PRO A 148 10.02 10.99 -11.31
N GLU A 149 9.41 9.94 -11.87
CA GLU A 149 7.97 9.83 -12.10
C GLU A 149 7.18 9.59 -10.81
N VAL A 150 7.85 9.08 -9.77
CA VAL A 150 7.24 8.74 -8.48
C VAL A 150 7.83 9.61 -7.38
N GLN A 151 7.32 10.81 -7.23
CA GLN A 151 7.76 11.79 -6.22
C GLN A 151 6.70 11.98 -5.15
N VAL A 152 7.10 11.90 -3.88
CA VAL A 152 6.23 12.19 -2.74
C VAL A 152 6.24 13.69 -2.47
N LYS A 153 5.27 14.41 -3.04
CA LYS A 153 5.18 15.89 -2.93
C LYS A 153 4.52 16.35 -1.63
N ARG A 154 3.63 15.55 -1.07
CA ARG A 154 2.92 15.79 0.19
C ARG A 154 3.02 14.53 1.02
N PRO A 155 4.02 14.43 1.90
CA PRO A 155 4.29 13.22 2.66
C PRO A 155 3.38 13.04 3.88
N GLN A 156 2.66 14.06 4.33
CA GLN A 156 1.82 14.01 5.52
C GLN A 156 0.60 13.11 5.28
N ILE A 157 0.40 12.13 6.16
CA ILE A 157 -0.67 11.13 6.08
C ILE A 157 -1.61 11.29 7.27
N TYR A 158 -2.68 12.07 7.08
CA TYR A 158 -3.70 12.30 8.11
C TYR A 158 -4.78 11.22 8.13
N TYR A 159 -4.98 10.53 7.00
CA TYR A 159 -5.99 9.49 6.84
C TYR A 159 -5.28 8.20 6.47
N GLY A 160 -5.17 7.29 7.40
CA GLY A 160 -4.53 6.00 7.24
C GLY A 160 -5.33 4.90 7.91
N GLU A 161 -4.85 3.68 7.83
CA GLU A 161 -5.50 2.50 8.40
C GLU A 161 -5.40 2.47 9.93
N LEU A 162 -4.36 3.08 10.49
CA LEU A 162 -4.13 3.18 11.94
C LEU A 162 -4.77 4.43 12.56
N THR A 163 -5.36 5.31 11.76
CA THR A 163 -6.02 6.52 12.24
C THR A 163 -7.36 6.16 12.87
N ASN A 164 -7.44 6.19 14.20
CA ASN A 164 -8.64 5.81 14.96
C ASN A 164 -9.26 6.99 15.74
N ASP A 165 -8.67 8.17 15.67
CA ASP A 165 -9.11 9.34 16.42
C ASP A 165 -9.04 10.60 15.53
N TYR A 166 -9.52 11.72 16.05
CA TYR A 166 -9.50 12.99 15.35
C TYR A 166 -8.19 13.75 15.59
N ALA A 167 -7.75 14.49 14.58
CA ALA A 167 -6.66 15.45 14.67
C ALA A 167 -7.21 16.89 14.58
N VAL A 168 -6.59 17.81 15.31
CA VAL A 168 -6.90 19.25 15.25
C VAL A 168 -5.68 19.94 14.67
N THR A 169 -5.80 20.43 13.44
CA THR A 169 -4.72 21.06 12.69
C THR A 169 -4.83 22.58 12.65
N GLY A 170 -3.73 23.27 12.28
CA GLY A 170 -3.71 24.72 12.15
C GLY A 170 -3.84 25.45 13.49
N THR A 171 -3.39 24.86 14.57
CA THR A 171 -3.37 25.43 15.92
C THR A 171 -2.11 26.25 16.16
N LYS A 172 -1.88 26.70 17.42
CA LYS A 172 -0.61 27.32 17.83
C LYS A 172 0.45 26.30 18.20
N GLU A 173 0.08 25.06 18.39
CA GLU A 173 1.00 23.94 18.58
C GLU A 173 1.47 23.50 17.21
N ASP A 174 2.78 23.35 17.02
CA ASP A 174 3.36 22.86 15.77
C ASP A 174 3.16 21.36 15.66
N GLU A 175 2.67 20.92 14.50
CA GLU A 175 2.49 19.51 14.20
C GLU A 175 3.85 18.86 13.88
N PHE A 176 4.07 17.67 14.42
CA PHE A 176 5.32 16.94 14.19
C PHE A 176 5.31 16.30 12.80
N ASP A 177 6.21 16.72 11.95
CA ASP A 177 6.39 16.14 10.62
C ASP A 177 7.25 14.86 10.67
N TYR A 178 8.55 14.99 11.00
CA TYR A 178 9.45 13.83 11.02
C TYR A 178 10.70 14.07 11.89
N PRO A 179 11.37 12.99 12.33
CA PRO A 179 12.64 13.10 13.03
C PRO A 179 13.79 13.42 12.06
N ASP A 180 14.60 14.43 12.37
CA ASP A 180 15.77 14.85 11.62
C ASP A 180 17.02 14.70 12.50
N GLY A 181 17.66 13.52 12.45
CA GLY A 181 18.73 13.16 13.37
C GLY A 181 18.26 13.16 14.81
N ASP A 182 18.90 13.99 15.64
CA ASP A 182 18.53 14.18 17.06
C ASP A 182 17.49 15.29 17.28
N SER A 183 17.04 15.96 16.21
CA SER A 183 16.01 17.00 16.21
C SER A 183 14.71 16.51 15.59
N ASN A 184 13.68 17.37 15.60
CA ASN A 184 12.40 17.12 14.95
C ASN A 184 12.09 18.24 13.96
N LYS A 185 11.40 17.92 12.89
CA LYS A 185 10.76 18.88 11.97
C LYS A 185 9.28 18.99 12.31
N TYR A 186 8.78 20.20 12.10
CA TYR A 186 7.42 20.61 12.38
C TYR A 186 6.87 21.40 11.20
#